data_829888586f62c7ac73b29cb401548b78
#
_entry.id   829888586f62c7ac73b29cb401548b78
#
_cell.length_a   1.000
_cell.length_b   1.000
_cell.length_c   1.000
_cell.angle_alpha   90.00
_cell.angle_beta   90.00
_cell.angle_gamma   90.00
#
_symmetry.space_group_name_H-M   'P 1'
#
loop_
_entity.id
_entity.type
_entity.pdbx_description
1 polymer ?
#
loop_
_entity_poly.entity_id
_entity_poly.type
_entity_poly.pdbx_seq_one_letter_code
_entity_poly.pdbx_strand_id
1 'polypeptide(L)'
;MELAAPISIYWDLPAGKADTASLLRTCADIVACRPLMLHLHDPGPEIGGGTIAVLERLRGGAIAVSLTIRPTALDDAAAALLCSLGLKEILLTVESVQLLPAGTALKRFFDGKDASPPAHPTMGISFPVTRENWRELPTLVAFCRKQGISRLVLPMQRLYTGENPFLLTRWEQQELAGSLAASGGVEGIALTIHDPFLWRAFNPDTPFPQGGCQAANTMLAIAPDGGVYPCPVLPVLLGVTGETSLKEIIASPEKKGFRRRLLDIPDDCRGCGEFTGCRGGCRGRAYVVHGSLDGADVECM
;
A
#
# COMPACT_ATOMS: atom_id res chain seq x y z
N MET A 1 -2.53 0.24 -22.57
CA MET A 1 -1.60 -0.93 -22.78
C MET A 1 -1.61 -1.75 -21.50
N GLU A 2 -1.79 -3.06 -21.61
CA GLU A 2 -1.71 -3.98 -20.47
C GLU A 2 -0.27 -4.51 -20.34
N LEU A 3 0.25 -4.53 -19.12
CA LEU A 3 1.59 -5.02 -18.86
C LEU A 3 1.59 -6.57 -18.79
N ALA A 4 2.67 -7.18 -19.25
CA ALA A 4 2.89 -8.63 -19.16
C ALA A 4 3.15 -9.10 -17.72
N ALA A 5 3.61 -8.20 -16.84
CA ALA A 5 3.83 -8.44 -15.42
C ALA A 5 3.48 -7.18 -14.61
N PRO A 6 3.05 -7.31 -13.35
CA PRO A 6 2.80 -6.16 -12.49
C PRO A 6 4.12 -5.45 -12.14
N ILE A 7 4.04 -4.13 -11.96
CA ILE A 7 5.15 -3.33 -11.44
C ILE A 7 5.33 -3.57 -9.95
N SER A 8 4.20 -3.65 -9.23
CA SER A 8 4.15 -3.82 -7.77
C SER A 8 3.28 -5.00 -7.36
N ILE A 9 3.74 -5.76 -6.39
CA ILE A 9 2.95 -6.79 -5.71
C ILE A 9 2.84 -6.40 -4.24
N TYR A 10 1.61 -6.41 -3.72
CA TYR A 10 1.30 -6.25 -2.30
C TYR A 10 1.03 -7.63 -1.73
N TRP A 11 1.82 -8.02 -0.74
CA TRP A 11 1.67 -9.34 -0.12
C TRP A 11 1.48 -9.20 1.38
N ASP A 12 0.28 -9.54 1.85
CA ASP A 12 -0.03 -9.62 3.27
C ASP A 12 0.35 -11.01 3.78
N LEU A 13 1.24 -11.05 4.75
CA LEU A 13 1.70 -12.28 5.38
C LEU A 13 0.70 -12.71 6.47
N PRO A 14 0.57 -14.01 6.75
CA PRO A 14 -0.29 -14.49 7.84
C PRO A 14 0.15 -13.96 9.21
N ALA A 15 -0.82 -13.54 10.03
CA ALA A 15 -0.58 -13.21 11.42
C ALA A 15 -0.36 -14.49 12.24
N GLY A 16 0.87 -14.83 12.56
CA GLY A 16 1.21 -15.99 13.39
C GLY A 16 2.03 -17.07 12.68
N LYS A 17 1.90 -18.33 13.14
CA LYS A 17 2.68 -19.45 12.57
C LYS A 17 2.17 -19.77 11.17
N ALA A 18 2.94 -19.37 10.17
CA ALA A 18 2.73 -19.75 8.78
C ALA A 18 3.61 -20.94 8.40
N ASP A 19 3.16 -21.72 7.43
CA ASP A 19 4.02 -22.71 6.76
C ASP A 19 5.09 -21.97 5.94
N THR A 20 6.30 -21.93 6.45
CA THR A 20 7.45 -21.29 5.79
C THR A 20 7.68 -21.84 4.38
N ALA A 21 7.45 -23.12 4.17
CA ALA A 21 7.60 -23.72 2.84
C ALA A 21 6.57 -23.16 1.84
N SER A 22 5.33 -22.92 2.28
CA SER A 22 4.30 -22.26 1.46
C SER A 22 4.68 -20.81 1.13
N LEU A 23 5.15 -20.05 2.11
CA LEU A 23 5.62 -18.68 1.88
C LEU A 23 6.79 -18.64 0.89
N LEU A 24 7.75 -19.54 1.00
CA LEU A 24 8.87 -19.63 0.06
C LEU A 24 8.46 -20.03 -1.36
N ARG A 25 7.42 -20.85 -1.52
CA ARG A 25 6.84 -21.16 -2.85
C ARG A 25 6.20 -19.90 -3.46
N THR A 26 5.35 -19.19 -2.71
CA THR A 26 4.77 -17.92 -3.16
C THR A 26 5.86 -16.88 -3.49
N CYS A 27 6.90 -16.80 -2.65
CA CYS A 27 8.05 -15.93 -2.92
C CYS A 27 8.74 -16.29 -4.25
N ALA A 28 8.95 -17.59 -4.53
CA ALA A 28 9.54 -18.03 -5.79
C ALA A 28 8.67 -17.67 -7.01
N ASP A 29 7.35 -17.77 -6.89
CA ASP A 29 6.39 -17.35 -7.92
C ASP A 29 6.47 -15.83 -8.16
N ILE A 30 6.55 -15.02 -7.09
CA ILE A 30 6.75 -13.58 -7.19
C ILE A 30 8.05 -13.23 -7.91
N VAL A 31 9.16 -13.87 -7.51
CA VAL A 31 10.47 -13.68 -8.14
C VAL A 31 10.44 -14.04 -9.63
N ALA A 32 9.73 -15.11 -10.00
CA ALA A 32 9.55 -15.52 -11.38
C ALA A 32 8.78 -14.47 -12.22
N CYS A 33 7.89 -13.68 -11.62
CA CYS A 33 7.15 -12.60 -12.28
C CYS A 33 7.97 -11.31 -12.46
N ARG A 34 9.11 -11.17 -11.76
CA ARG A 34 10.02 -10.03 -11.82
C ARG A 34 9.34 -8.66 -11.62
N PRO A 35 8.53 -8.44 -10.57
CA PRO A 35 8.04 -7.12 -10.28
C PRO A 35 9.20 -6.18 -9.93
N LEU A 36 9.00 -4.86 -10.10
CA LEU A 36 10.00 -3.88 -9.65
C LEU A 36 9.96 -3.71 -8.14
N MET A 37 8.77 -3.87 -7.54
CA MET A 37 8.51 -3.58 -6.14
C MET A 37 7.69 -4.69 -5.49
N LEU A 38 8.09 -5.11 -4.31
CA LEU A 38 7.31 -5.98 -3.44
C LEU A 38 7.04 -5.25 -2.13
N HIS A 39 5.76 -5.06 -1.83
CA HIS A 39 5.29 -4.52 -0.56
C HIS A 39 4.85 -5.67 0.33
N LEU A 40 5.68 -6.03 1.31
CA LEU A 40 5.36 -7.03 2.33
C LEU A 40 4.70 -6.36 3.52
N HIS A 41 3.66 -6.97 4.05
CA HIS A 41 3.03 -6.56 5.30
C HIS A 41 3.05 -7.74 6.28
N ASP A 42 3.78 -7.60 7.36
CA ASP A 42 3.77 -8.54 8.49
C ASP A 42 2.96 -7.91 9.64
N PRO A 43 1.75 -8.39 9.91
CA PRO A 43 0.87 -7.84 10.95
C PRO A 43 1.22 -8.36 12.35
N GLY A 44 2.24 -9.22 12.48
CA GLY A 44 2.64 -9.83 13.75
C GLY A 44 3.12 -8.81 14.79
N PRO A 45 3.04 -9.15 16.09
CA PRO A 45 3.63 -8.34 17.16
C PRO A 45 5.16 -8.41 17.16
N GLU A 46 5.73 -9.43 16.51
CA GLU A 46 7.14 -9.68 16.28
C GLU A 46 7.33 -10.11 14.82
N ILE A 47 8.54 -9.94 14.28
CA ILE A 47 8.84 -10.37 12.90
C ILE A 47 8.88 -11.91 12.86
N GLY A 48 7.97 -12.49 12.12
CA GLY A 48 7.85 -13.94 12.02
C GLY A 48 9.05 -14.60 11.33
N GLY A 49 9.42 -15.83 11.75
CA GLY A 49 10.50 -16.60 11.10
C GLY A 49 10.24 -16.82 9.59
N GLY A 50 8.98 -16.97 9.19
CA GLY A 50 8.59 -17.04 7.78
C GLY A 50 8.89 -15.74 7.01
N THR A 51 8.64 -14.59 7.63
CA THR A 51 8.98 -13.27 7.07
C THR A 51 10.49 -13.16 6.87
N ILE A 52 11.28 -13.54 7.88
CA ILE A 52 12.75 -13.53 7.78
C ILE A 52 13.22 -14.43 6.63
N ALA A 53 12.70 -15.64 6.50
CA ALA A 53 13.07 -16.58 5.43
C ALA A 53 12.74 -15.99 4.03
N VAL A 54 11.59 -15.34 3.88
CA VAL A 54 11.22 -14.64 2.63
C VAL A 54 12.20 -13.51 2.32
N LEU A 55 12.54 -12.68 3.31
CA LEU A 55 13.48 -11.55 3.14
C LEU A 55 14.90 -12.04 2.79
N GLU A 56 15.38 -13.09 3.45
CA GLU A 56 16.66 -13.73 3.11
C GLU A 56 16.66 -14.27 1.67
N ARG A 57 15.57 -14.86 1.23
CA ARG A 57 15.42 -15.36 -0.15
C ARG A 57 15.44 -14.24 -1.20
N LEU A 58 14.96 -13.05 -0.85
CA LEU A 58 14.92 -11.87 -1.73
C LEU A 58 16.21 -11.05 -1.69
N ARG A 59 17.06 -11.27 -0.69
CA ARG A 59 18.29 -10.51 -0.44
C ARG A 59 19.21 -10.52 -1.68
N GLY A 60 19.67 -9.34 -2.08
CA GLY A 60 20.55 -9.16 -3.22
C GLY A 60 19.89 -9.39 -4.59
N GLY A 61 18.57 -9.63 -4.62
CA GLY A 61 17.80 -9.72 -5.86
C GLY A 61 17.50 -8.36 -6.48
N ALA A 62 16.90 -8.36 -7.67
CA ALA A 62 16.54 -7.15 -8.41
C ALA A 62 15.22 -6.49 -7.93
N ILE A 63 14.47 -7.14 -7.05
CA ILE A 63 13.19 -6.65 -6.56
C ILE A 63 13.44 -5.72 -5.37
N ALA A 64 12.95 -4.48 -5.46
CA ALA A 64 12.98 -3.57 -4.34
C ALA A 64 11.91 -3.97 -3.31
N VAL A 65 12.31 -4.24 -2.07
CA VAL A 65 11.40 -4.72 -1.02
C VAL A 65 11.10 -3.61 -0.02
N SER A 66 9.80 -3.34 0.17
CA SER A 66 9.24 -2.50 1.23
C SER A 66 8.60 -3.41 2.27
N LEU A 67 8.99 -3.29 3.53
CA LEU A 67 8.42 -4.08 4.63
C LEU A 67 7.60 -3.18 5.54
N THR A 68 6.34 -3.52 5.74
CA THR A 68 5.44 -2.85 6.69
C THR A 68 5.25 -3.74 7.91
N ILE A 69 5.54 -3.22 9.11
CA ILE A 69 5.46 -3.92 10.39
C ILE A 69 4.81 -3.04 11.46
N ARG A 70 4.42 -3.63 12.57
CA ARG A 70 4.00 -2.89 13.76
C ARG A 70 5.21 -2.28 14.49
N PRO A 71 5.06 -1.13 15.17
CA PRO A 71 6.14 -0.54 15.97
C PRO A 71 6.67 -1.49 17.04
N THR A 72 5.80 -2.33 17.61
CA THR A 72 6.16 -3.33 18.64
C THR A 72 7.10 -4.42 18.14
N ALA A 73 7.11 -4.69 16.83
CA ALA A 73 7.98 -5.67 16.21
C ALA A 73 9.42 -5.15 15.96
N LEU A 74 9.67 -3.87 16.23
CA LEU A 74 10.95 -3.21 15.98
C LEU A 74 11.70 -2.96 17.31
N ASP A 75 12.39 -3.97 17.80
CA ASP A 75 13.42 -3.81 18.84
C ASP A 75 14.82 -3.63 18.23
N ASP A 76 15.83 -3.50 19.07
CA ASP A 76 17.20 -3.31 18.63
C ASP A 76 17.77 -4.48 17.83
N ALA A 77 17.37 -5.71 18.15
CA ALA A 77 17.81 -6.92 17.44
C ALA A 77 17.14 -7.01 16.05
N ALA A 78 15.83 -6.79 16.00
CA ALA A 78 15.07 -6.72 14.75
C ALA A 78 15.59 -5.60 13.82
N ALA A 79 15.87 -4.41 14.37
CA ALA A 79 16.44 -3.31 13.62
C ALA A 79 17.79 -3.66 12.98
N ALA A 80 18.70 -4.29 13.77
CA ALA A 80 20.00 -4.73 13.27
C ALA A 80 19.86 -5.79 12.16
N LEU A 81 18.95 -6.76 12.34
CA LEU A 81 18.66 -7.79 11.35
C LEU A 81 18.13 -7.17 10.04
N LEU A 82 17.11 -6.32 10.14
CA LEU A 82 16.46 -5.71 8.97
C LEU A 82 17.44 -4.85 8.16
N CYS A 83 18.34 -4.12 8.82
CA CYS A 83 19.42 -3.38 8.13
C CYS A 83 20.33 -4.30 7.29
N SER A 84 20.53 -5.57 7.71
CA SER A 84 21.38 -6.52 7.00
C SER A 84 20.72 -7.16 5.78
N LEU A 85 19.39 -7.08 5.64
CA LEU A 85 18.61 -7.81 4.62
C LEU A 85 18.47 -7.07 3.29
N GLY A 86 18.97 -5.84 3.17
CA GLY A 86 18.96 -5.10 1.90
C GLY A 86 17.59 -4.59 1.48
N LEU A 87 16.73 -4.27 2.47
CA LEU A 87 15.43 -3.66 2.22
C LEU A 87 15.58 -2.25 1.65
N LYS A 88 14.65 -1.84 0.78
CA LYS A 88 14.54 -0.47 0.30
C LYS A 88 13.99 0.46 1.38
N GLU A 89 12.90 0.02 2.03
CA GLU A 89 12.25 0.79 3.09
C GLU A 89 11.60 -0.10 4.12
N ILE A 90 11.47 0.42 5.34
CA ILE A 90 10.69 -0.16 6.44
C ILE A 90 9.64 0.86 6.84
N LEU A 91 8.38 0.44 6.84
CA LEU A 91 7.24 1.26 7.21
C LEU A 91 6.66 0.76 8.53
N LEU A 92 6.52 1.65 9.50
CA LEU A 92 5.85 1.34 10.76
C LEU A 92 4.37 1.67 10.65
N THR A 93 3.50 0.67 10.81
CA THR A 93 2.05 0.90 10.81
C THR A 93 1.62 1.52 12.13
N VAL A 94 1.07 2.72 12.06
CA VAL A 94 0.59 3.50 13.20
C VAL A 94 -0.87 3.88 12.96
N GLU A 95 -1.75 3.51 13.87
CA GLU A 95 -3.20 3.76 13.76
C GLU A 95 -3.64 5.07 14.45
N SER A 96 -2.78 5.65 15.28
CA SER A 96 -2.99 6.96 15.94
C SER A 96 -1.64 7.62 16.23
N VAL A 97 -1.60 8.95 16.21
CA VAL A 97 -0.40 9.71 16.60
C VAL A 97 0.05 9.44 18.03
N GLN A 98 -0.85 8.98 18.89
CA GLN A 98 -0.52 8.58 20.28
C GLN A 98 0.33 7.31 20.35
N LEU A 99 0.28 6.47 19.30
CA LEU A 99 1.04 5.23 19.18
C LEU A 99 2.37 5.42 18.44
N LEU A 100 2.71 6.66 18.10
CA LEU A 100 3.97 6.96 17.43
C LEU A 100 5.16 6.52 18.29
N PRO A 101 6.08 5.77 17.71
CA PRO A 101 7.21 5.24 18.49
C PRO A 101 8.11 6.38 18.97
N ALA A 102 8.35 6.41 20.27
CA ALA A 102 9.36 7.25 20.91
C ALA A 102 10.51 6.35 21.36
N GLY A 103 11.69 6.49 20.78
CA GLY A 103 12.79 5.70 21.32
C GLY A 103 14.03 5.50 20.46
N THR A 104 14.98 4.76 21.03
CA THR A 104 16.33 4.54 20.51
C THR A 104 16.37 3.66 19.26
N ALA A 105 15.43 2.73 19.07
CA ALA A 105 15.37 1.86 17.89
C ALA A 105 15.22 2.66 16.58
N LEU A 106 14.41 3.73 16.59
CA LEU A 106 14.29 4.63 15.43
C LEU A 106 15.58 5.40 15.14
N LYS A 107 16.33 5.79 16.17
CA LYS A 107 17.56 6.57 15.99
C LYS A 107 18.58 5.85 15.12
N ARG A 108 18.70 4.53 15.22
CA ARG A 108 19.64 3.76 14.38
C ARG A 108 19.42 3.96 12.88
N PHE A 109 18.16 4.09 12.44
CA PHE A 109 17.85 4.33 11.04
C PHE A 109 18.13 5.77 10.59
N PHE A 110 18.17 6.72 11.56
CA PHE A 110 18.47 8.12 11.27
C PHE A 110 19.96 8.45 11.43
N ASP A 111 20.64 7.85 12.42
CA ASP A 111 22.05 8.08 12.68
C ASP A 111 22.98 7.41 11.65
N GLY A 112 22.48 6.42 10.91
CA GLY A 112 23.24 5.70 9.88
C GLY A 112 23.30 6.38 8.50
N LYS A 113 22.81 7.60 8.34
CA LYS A 113 22.79 8.33 7.05
C LYS A 113 24.16 8.60 6.44
N ASP A 114 25.22 8.59 7.24
CA ASP A 114 26.60 8.83 6.80
C ASP A 114 27.41 7.54 6.56
N ALA A 115 26.80 6.37 6.72
CA ALA A 115 27.48 5.10 6.48
C ALA A 115 27.54 4.79 4.98
N SER A 116 28.72 4.43 4.49
CA SER A 116 28.93 3.90 3.15
C SER A 116 28.04 2.69 2.86
N PRO A 117 27.61 2.44 1.60
CA PRO A 117 26.73 1.32 1.24
C PRO A 117 27.23 -0.03 1.79
N PRO A 118 26.29 -0.95 2.20
CA PRO A 118 24.89 -1.00 1.78
C PRO A 118 24.03 0.04 2.49
N ALA A 119 23.30 0.81 1.69
CA ALA A 119 22.41 1.84 2.20
C ALA A 119 21.42 1.26 3.22
N HIS A 120 21.31 1.90 4.40
CA HIS A 120 20.29 1.58 5.37
C HIS A 120 18.89 1.75 4.72
N PRO A 121 17.92 0.89 5.05
CA PRO A 121 16.56 1.05 4.54
C PRO A 121 16.00 2.41 4.99
N THR A 122 15.24 3.05 4.10
CA THR A 122 14.52 4.27 4.48
C THR A 122 13.45 3.91 5.52
N MET A 123 13.46 4.60 6.66
CA MET A 123 12.41 4.47 7.66
C MET A 123 11.25 5.40 7.32
N GLY A 124 10.02 4.88 7.40
CA GLY A 124 8.81 5.65 7.17
C GLY A 124 7.66 5.22 8.08
N ILE A 125 6.56 5.94 7.95
CA ILE A 125 5.30 5.62 8.63
C ILE A 125 4.27 5.21 7.58
N SER A 126 3.54 4.13 7.87
CA SER A 126 2.31 3.72 7.20
C SER A 126 1.15 4.06 8.13
N PHE A 127 0.28 4.97 7.71
CA PHE A 127 -0.85 5.42 8.52
C PHE A 127 -2.17 5.08 7.80
N PRO A 128 -2.81 3.95 8.16
CA PRO A 128 -4.13 3.61 7.65
C PRO A 128 -5.14 4.67 8.09
N VAL A 129 -5.70 5.39 7.11
CA VAL A 129 -6.65 6.46 7.39
C VAL A 129 -8.04 5.86 7.58
N THR A 130 -8.68 6.22 8.69
CA THR A 130 -10.01 5.75 9.07
C THR A 130 -10.91 6.94 9.43
N ARG A 131 -12.19 6.66 9.69
CA ARG A 131 -13.16 7.64 10.15
C ARG A 131 -12.74 8.30 11.47
N GLU A 132 -12.05 7.58 12.32
CA GLU A 132 -11.65 8.00 13.67
C GLU A 132 -10.37 8.85 13.68
N ASN A 133 -9.44 8.60 12.73
CA ASN A 133 -8.08 9.16 12.81
C ASN A 133 -7.69 10.17 11.72
N TRP A 134 -8.53 10.41 10.70
CA TRP A 134 -8.15 11.29 9.58
C TRP A 134 -7.80 12.74 10.03
N ARG A 135 -8.42 13.22 11.13
CA ARG A 135 -8.11 14.54 11.70
C ARG A 135 -6.73 14.60 12.36
N GLU A 136 -6.09 13.45 12.60
CA GLU A 136 -4.73 13.40 13.14
C GLU A 136 -3.64 13.64 12.07
N LEU A 137 -3.99 13.58 10.78
CA LEU A 137 -3.04 13.71 9.68
C LEU A 137 -2.16 14.98 9.74
N PRO A 138 -2.66 16.19 10.04
CA PRO A 138 -1.81 17.36 10.18
C PRO A 138 -0.79 17.22 11.32
N THR A 139 -1.19 16.62 12.45
CA THR A 139 -0.32 16.35 13.60
C THR A 139 0.74 15.30 13.25
N LEU A 140 0.36 14.24 12.52
CA LEU A 140 1.27 13.22 12.02
C LEU A 140 2.33 13.81 11.08
N VAL A 141 1.93 14.66 10.14
CA VAL A 141 2.84 15.35 9.22
C VAL A 141 3.83 16.23 9.98
N ALA A 142 3.35 16.99 10.96
CA ALA A 142 4.20 17.83 11.82
C ALA A 142 5.19 16.98 12.64
N PHE A 143 4.74 15.83 13.14
CA PHE A 143 5.60 14.86 13.83
C PHE A 143 6.70 14.32 12.90
N CYS A 144 6.34 13.86 11.69
CA CYS A 144 7.30 13.35 10.72
C CYS A 144 8.40 14.38 10.44
N ARG A 145 8.05 15.64 10.19
CA ARG A 145 9.03 16.72 9.99
C ARG A 145 9.92 16.94 11.20
N LYS A 146 9.34 16.99 12.40
CA LYS A 146 10.10 17.19 13.65
C LYS A 146 11.11 16.06 13.90
N GLN A 147 10.75 14.84 13.55
CA GLN A 147 11.59 13.65 13.74
C GLN A 147 12.52 13.35 12.56
N GLY A 148 12.46 14.12 11.48
CA GLY A 148 13.24 13.85 10.27
C GLY A 148 12.78 12.61 9.49
N ILE A 149 11.53 12.16 9.70
CA ILE A 149 10.92 11.06 8.96
C ILE A 149 10.50 11.59 7.59
N SER A 150 11.22 11.20 6.55
CA SER A 150 11.00 11.71 5.19
C SER A 150 10.04 10.87 4.35
N ARG A 151 9.48 9.78 4.90
CA ARG A 151 8.60 8.85 4.18
C ARG A 151 7.28 8.66 4.93
N LEU A 152 6.17 8.98 4.28
CA LEU A 152 4.82 8.75 4.79
C LEU A 152 3.98 8.04 3.71
N VAL A 153 3.34 6.95 4.08
CA VAL A 153 2.42 6.20 3.24
C VAL A 153 1.04 6.22 3.88
N LEU A 154 0.05 6.64 3.12
CA LEU A 154 -1.36 6.47 3.44
C LEU A 154 -1.86 5.29 2.61
N PRO A 155 -1.86 4.07 3.17
CA PRO A 155 -2.11 2.85 2.42
C PRO A 155 -3.57 2.76 1.98
N MET A 156 -3.81 1.91 1.01
CA MET A 156 -5.17 1.52 0.63
C MET A 156 -5.79 0.66 1.73
N GLN A 157 -7.09 0.80 1.94
CA GLN A 157 -7.86 -0.14 2.76
C GLN A 157 -7.83 -1.54 2.14
N ARG A 158 -7.81 -2.57 2.99
CA ARG A 158 -7.83 -3.98 2.57
C ARG A 158 -9.27 -4.49 2.47
N LEU A 159 -10.01 -4.09 1.45
CA LEU A 159 -11.45 -4.40 1.32
C LEU A 159 -11.76 -5.90 1.15
N TYR A 160 -10.79 -6.71 0.71
CA TYR A 160 -10.98 -8.16 0.68
C TYR A 160 -11.05 -8.81 2.08
N THR A 161 -10.72 -8.07 3.14
CA THR A 161 -10.92 -8.53 4.53
C THR A 161 -12.34 -8.30 5.04
N GLY A 162 -13.22 -7.69 4.24
CA GLY A 162 -14.60 -7.39 4.62
C GLY A 162 -14.77 -6.08 5.39
N GLU A 163 -13.76 -5.23 5.42
CA GLU A 163 -13.84 -3.91 6.04
C GLU A 163 -14.74 -2.97 5.23
N ASN A 164 -15.44 -2.08 5.94
CA ASN A 164 -16.24 -1.05 5.30
C ASN A 164 -15.32 0.01 4.67
N PRO A 165 -15.61 0.46 3.44
CA PRO A 165 -14.82 1.49 2.80
C PRO A 165 -14.94 2.81 3.57
N PHE A 166 -13.79 3.42 3.87
CA PHE A 166 -13.72 4.77 4.40
C PHE A 166 -13.55 5.77 3.26
N LEU A 167 -14.20 6.92 3.39
CA LEU A 167 -14.05 8.05 2.48
C LEU A 167 -14.26 9.36 3.25
N LEU A 168 -13.64 10.43 2.78
CA LEU A 168 -13.87 11.79 3.25
C LEU A 168 -14.91 12.47 2.37
N THR A 169 -15.91 13.07 2.96
CA THR A 169 -16.82 13.97 2.26
C THR A 169 -16.08 15.21 1.71
N ARG A 170 -16.66 15.89 0.75
CA ARG A 170 -16.06 17.14 0.19
C ARG A 170 -15.75 18.17 1.27
N TRP A 171 -16.61 18.31 2.27
CA TRP A 171 -16.39 19.21 3.38
C TRP A 171 -15.19 18.77 4.23
N GLU A 172 -15.10 17.49 4.56
CA GLU A 172 -13.97 16.94 5.33
C GLU A 172 -12.64 17.04 4.54
N GLN A 173 -12.66 16.88 3.21
CA GLN A 173 -11.49 17.12 2.36
C GLN A 173 -11.01 18.58 2.46
N GLN A 174 -11.94 19.57 2.45
CA GLN A 174 -11.62 20.99 2.61
C GLN A 174 -11.10 21.29 4.01
N GLU A 175 -11.73 20.73 5.07
CA GLU A 175 -11.26 20.83 6.45
C GLU A 175 -9.83 20.31 6.58
N LEU A 176 -9.55 19.14 6.02
CA LEU A 176 -8.22 18.52 6.04
C LEU A 176 -7.21 19.38 5.27
N ALA A 177 -7.55 19.83 4.06
CA ALA A 177 -6.68 20.69 3.25
C ALA A 177 -6.29 21.99 3.99
N GLY A 178 -7.27 22.66 4.60
CA GLY A 178 -7.04 23.87 5.41
C GLY A 178 -6.13 23.59 6.62
N SER A 179 -6.37 22.48 7.32
CA SER A 179 -5.57 22.09 8.48
C SER A 179 -4.14 21.70 8.12
N LEU A 180 -3.93 21.04 6.99
CA LEU A 180 -2.59 20.72 6.45
C LEU A 180 -1.84 22.00 6.07
N ALA A 181 -2.49 22.92 5.36
CA ALA A 181 -1.89 24.21 5.00
C ALA A 181 -1.48 25.02 6.25
N ALA A 182 -2.36 25.10 7.26
CA ALA A 182 -2.07 25.77 8.52
C ALA A 182 -0.92 25.15 9.30
N SER A 183 -0.70 23.83 9.17
CA SER A 183 0.42 23.11 9.80
C SER A 183 1.72 23.16 9.00
N GLY A 184 1.79 23.90 7.89
CA GLY A 184 2.97 24.07 7.04
C GLY A 184 3.11 23.03 5.93
N GLY A 185 2.02 22.35 5.53
CA GLY A 185 2.01 21.43 4.40
C GLY A 185 2.84 20.15 4.59
N VAL A 186 3.21 19.53 3.49
CA VAL A 186 3.93 18.23 3.44
C VAL A 186 5.35 18.33 2.88
N GLU A 187 5.92 19.53 2.81
CA GLU A 187 7.25 19.74 2.28
C GLU A 187 8.30 18.87 3.00
N GLY A 188 9.23 18.30 2.23
CA GLY A 188 10.28 17.42 2.75
C GLY A 188 9.85 15.98 3.07
N ILE A 189 8.57 15.64 2.87
CA ILE A 189 8.03 14.29 3.07
C ILE A 189 7.68 13.66 1.73
N ALA A 190 8.28 12.51 1.42
CA ALA A 190 7.90 11.66 0.30
C ALA A 190 6.58 10.95 0.63
N LEU A 191 5.48 11.60 0.23
CA LEU A 191 4.12 11.13 0.53
C LEU A 191 3.60 10.22 -0.57
N THR A 192 3.02 9.07 -0.20
CA THR A 192 2.26 8.21 -1.10
C THR A 192 0.82 8.09 -0.61
N ILE A 193 -0.12 8.44 -1.47
CA ILE A 193 -1.56 8.34 -1.22
C ILE A 193 -2.19 7.55 -2.35
N HIS A 194 -2.88 6.48 -2.04
CA HIS A 194 -3.56 5.66 -3.04
C HIS A 194 -5.04 5.99 -3.22
N ASP A 195 -5.66 6.59 -2.21
CA ASP A 195 -7.05 7.05 -2.28
C ASP A 195 -7.13 8.37 -3.08
N PRO A 196 -7.89 8.43 -4.20
CA PRO A 196 -7.96 9.63 -5.03
C PRO A 196 -8.59 10.83 -4.32
N PHE A 197 -9.53 10.62 -3.42
CA PHE A 197 -10.19 11.73 -2.72
C PHE A 197 -9.37 12.22 -1.53
N LEU A 198 -8.71 11.32 -0.81
CA LEU A 198 -7.71 11.71 0.17
C LEU A 198 -6.54 12.44 -0.51
N TRP A 199 -6.10 11.98 -1.69
CA TRP A 199 -5.08 12.67 -2.49
C TRP A 199 -5.50 14.11 -2.82
N ARG A 200 -6.78 14.35 -3.17
CA ARG A 200 -7.31 15.68 -3.44
C ARG A 200 -7.20 16.61 -2.22
N ALA A 201 -7.43 16.11 -1.01
CA ALA A 201 -7.28 16.91 0.21
C ALA A 201 -5.84 17.41 0.43
N PHE A 202 -4.84 16.64 0.00
CA PHE A 202 -3.43 17.06 0.04
C PHE A 202 -3.01 17.92 -1.16
N ASN A 203 -3.77 17.89 -2.25
CA ASN A 203 -3.46 18.57 -3.52
C ASN A 203 -4.72 19.26 -4.08
N PRO A 204 -5.31 20.25 -3.35
CA PRO A 204 -6.61 20.81 -3.70
C PRO A 204 -6.64 21.50 -5.07
N ASP A 205 -5.52 22.11 -5.47
CA ASP A 205 -5.39 22.89 -6.71
C ASP A 205 -4.79 22.08 -7.87
N THR A 206 -4.54 20.78 -7.66
CA THR A 206 -3.90 19.94 -8.67
C THR A 206 -4.94 18.97 -9.30
N PRO A 207 -5.03 18.89 -10.62
CA PRO A 207 -5.88 17.90 -11.29
C PRO A 207 -5.50 16.47 -10.90
N PHE A 208 -6.46 15.55 -10.88
CA PHE A 208 -6.17 14.14 -10.62
C PHE A 208 -5.06 13.61 -11.55
N PRO A 209 -4.14 12.78 -11.01
CA PRO A 209 -3.14 12.12 -11.85
C PRO A 209 -3.79 11.31 -12.96
N GLN A 210 -3.29 11.47 -14.18
CA GLN A 210 -3.80 10.70 -15.32
C GLN A 210 -3.47 9.22 -15.15
N GLY A 211 -4.36 8.35 -15.63
CA GLY A 211 -4.11 6.91 -15.67
C GLY A 211 -5.23 6.04 -15.13
N GLY A 212 -6.07 6.56 -14.24
CA GLY A 212 -7.18 5.83 -13.65
C GLY A 212 -6.76 4.60 -12.85
N CYS A 213 -7.70 3.68 -12.63
CA CYS A 213 -7.48 2.46 -11.85
C CYS A 213 -6.43 1.54 -12.50
N GLN A 214 -5.39 1.21 -11.74
CA GLN A 214 -4.28 0.34 -12.17
C GLN A 214 -4.39 -1.11 -11.66
N ALA A 215 -5.49 -1.47 -11.02
CA ALA A 215 -5.75 -2.83 -10.56
C ALA A 215 -5.63 -3.85 -11.69
N ALA A 216 -5.06 -5.00 -11.42
CA ALA A 216 -4.75 -6.07 -12.39
C ALA A 216 -3.89 -5.63 -13.60
N ASN A 217 -3.23 -4.48 -13.55
CA ASN A 217 -2.30 -4.00 -14.57
C ASN A 217 -0.90 -3.78 -13.97
N THR A 218 -0.71 -2.66 -13.26
CA THR A 218 0.57 -2.37 -12.62
C THR A 218 0.69 -2.95 -11.23
N MET A 219 -0.40 -3.41 -10.62
CA MET A 219 -0.41 -3.98 -9.29
C MET A 219 -1.26 -5.25 -9.19
N LEU A 220 -0.90 -6.10 -8.24
CA LEU A 220 -1.68 -7.22 -7.71
C LEU A 220 -1.56 -7.24 -6.19
N ALA A 221 -2.48 -7.92 -5.52
CA ALA A 221 -2.38 -8.20 -4.09
C ALA A 221 -2.46 -9.71 -3.84
N ILE A 222 -1.73 -10.19 -2.84
CA ILE A 222 -1.77 -11.57 -2.36
C ILE A 222 -2.17 -11.49 -0.88
N ALA A 223 -3.28 -12.13 -0.54
CA ALA A 223 -3.79 -12.20 0.82
C ALA A 223 -3.08 -13.29 1.65
N PRO A 224 -3.25 -13.30 2.99
CA PRO A 224 -2.60 -14.28 3.87
C PRO A 224 -2.92 -15.74 3.56
N ASP A 225 -4.08 -16.02 2.96
CA ASP A 225 -4.54 -17.35 2.54
C ASP A 225 -4.02 -17.76 1.14
N GLY A 226 -3.24 -16.90 0.48
CA GLY A 226 -2.72 -17.11 -0.86
C GLY A 226 -3.64 -16.63 -1.98
N GLY A 227 -4.81 -16.10 -1.66
CA GLY A 227 -5.72 -15.51 -2.64
C GLY A 227 -5.08 -14.33 -3.38
N VAL A 228 -5.18 -14.32 -4.71
CA VAL A 228 -4.64 -13.26 -5.57
C VAL A 228 -5.76 -12.34 -6.04
N TYR A 229 -5.58 -11.05 -5.82
CA TYR A 229 -6.57 -10.01 -6.10
C TYR A 229 -5.99 -8.95 -7.04
N PRO A 230 -6.84 -8.18 -7.78
CA PRO A 230 -6.41 -7.12 -8.69
C PRO A 230 -5.62 -6.00 -8.02
N CYS A 231 -5.94 -5.70 -6.77
CA CYS A 231 -5.25 -4.76 -5.88
C CYS A 231 -5.75 -4.99 -4.44
N PRO A 232 -5.16 -4.35 -3.41
CA PRO A 232 -5.59 -4.52 -2.02
C PRO A 232 -7.04 -4.09 -1.71
N VAL A 233 -7.65 -3.31 -2.60
CA VAL A 233 -8.98 -2.68 -2.39
C VAL A 233 -10.11 -3.44 -3.08
N LEU A 234 -9.81 -4.27 -4.08
CA LEU A 234 -10.81 -4.86 -4.97
C LEU A 234 -10.97 -6.37 -4.68
N PRO A 235 -12.05 -6.77 -3.96
CA PRO A 235 -12.22 -8.12 -3.44
C PRO A 235 -12.72 -9.11 -4.50
N VAL A 236 -12.08 -9.14 -5.67
CA VAL A 236 -12.36 -10.08 -6.75
C VAL A 236 -11.21 -11.07 -6.84
N LEU A 237 -11.47 -12.32 -6.48
CA LEU A 237 -10.46 -13.38 -6.52
C LEU A 237 -10.09 -13.71 -7.97
N LEU A 238 -8.81 -13.65 -8.29
CA LEU A 238 -8.25 -14.01 -9.61
C LEU A 238 -7.65 -15.41 -9.65
N GLY A 239 -7.33 -15.99 -8.50
CA GLY A 239 -6.73 -17.31 -8.33
C GLY A 239 -6.09 -17.44 -6.95
N VAL A 240 -5.47 -18.58 -6.68
CA VAL A 240 -4.81 -18.89 -5.40
C VAL A 240 -3.40 -19.37 -5.65
N THR A 241 -2.41 -18.76 -4.98
CA THR A 241 -1.01 -19.23 -5.04
C THR A 241 -0.90 -20.63 -4.43
N GLY A 242 -0.09 -21.49 -5.07
CA GLY A 242 0.02 -22.90 -4.65
C GLY A 242 -0.95 -23.83 -5.37
N GLU A 243 -2.09 -23.36 -5.84
CA GLU A 243 -2.97 -24.09 -6.77
C GLU A 243 -2.59 -23.79 -8.23
N THR A 244 -2.33 -22.54 -8.51
CA THR A 244 -1.96 -22.03 -9.84
C THR A 244 -0.78 -21.07 -9.68
N SER A 245 0.20 -21.14 -10.57
CA SER A 245 1.34 -20.22 -10.52
C SER A 245 0.90 -18.77 -10.76
N LEU A 246 1.58 -17.83 -10.13
CA LEU A 246 1.26 -16.41 -10.29
C LEU A 246 1.36 -15.97 -11.77
N LYS A 247 2.27 -16.55 -12.55
CA LYS A 247 2.37 -16.28 -14.00
C LYS A 247 1.13 -16.72 -14.77
N GLU A 248 0.58 -17.88 -14.45
CA GLU A 248 -0.64 -18.39 -15.06
C GLU A 248 -1.83 -17.51 -14.69
N ILE A 249 -1.96 -17.10 -13.42
CA ILE A 249 -3.00 -16.15 -12.98
C ILE A 249 -2.89 -14.83 -13.76
N ILE A 250 -1.69 -14.26 -13.90
CA ILE A 250 -1.44 -13.02 -14.66
C ILE A 250 -1.80 -13.19 -16.13
N ALA A 251 -1.55 -14.34 -16.73
CA ALA A 251 -1.82 -14.62 -18.14
C ALA A 251 -3.27 -15.05 -18.41
N SER A 252 -4.06 -15.33 -17.36
CA SER A 252 -5.37 -15.94 -17.47
C SER A 252 -6.38 -15.10 -18.26
N PRO A 253 -7.34 -15.71 -18.95
CA PRO A 253 -8.45 -15.03 -19.61
C PRO A 253 -9.31 -14.24 -18.61
N GLU A 254 -9.49 -14.78 -17.39
CA GLU A 254 -10.27 -14.20 -16.30
C GLU A 254 -9.67 -12.85 -15.88
N LYS A 255 -8.37 -12.81 -15.58
CA LYS A 255 -7.67 -11.57 -15.23
C LYS A 255 -7.72 -10.55 -16.39
N LYS A 256 -7.51 -10.98 -17.62
CA LYS A 256 -7.59 -10.10 -18.81
C LYS A 256 -9.00 -9.59 -19.06
N GLY A 257 -9.99 -10.45 -18.91
CA GLY A 257 -11.40 -10.08 -19.01
C GLY A 257 -11.80 -9.06 -17.94
N PHE A 258 -11.37 -9.32 -16.70
CA PHE A 258 -11.56 -8.41 -15.58
C PHE A 258 -10.90 -7.03 -15.84
N ARG A 259 -9.64 -7.01 -16.30
CA ARG A 259 -8.94 -5.76 -16.62
C ARG A 259 -9.65 -4.96 -17.72
N ARG A 260 -10.18 -5.60 -18.74
CA ARG A 260 -10.96 -4.92 -19.80
C ARG A 260 -12.19 -4.22 -19.21
N ARG A 261 -12.97 -4.92 -18.38
CA ARG A 261 -14.14 -4.33 -17.71
C ARG A 261 -13.79 -3.15 -16.80
N LEU A 262 -12.62 -3.16 -16.16
CA LEU A 262 -12.14 -2.01 -15.36
C LEU A 262 -11.87 -0.75 -16.20
N LEU A 263 -11.68 -0.88 -17.49
CA LEU A 263 -11.44 0.24 -18.42
C LEU A 263 -12.75 0.83 -18.96
N ASP A 264 -13.86 0.12 -18.83
CA ASP A 264 -15.17 0.62 -19.24
C ASP A 264 -15.56 1.83 -18.38
N ILE A 265 -16.24 2.78 -19.02
CA ILE A 265 -16.74 3.97 -18.34
C ILE A 265 -17.91 3.54 -17.45
N PRO A 266 -17.86 3.77 -16.13
CA PRO A 266 -19.01 3.52 -15.27
C PRO A 266 -20.22 4.30 -15.75
N ASP A 267 -21.41 3.71 -15.65
CA ASP A 267 -22.63 4.34 -16.14
C ASP A 267 -22.86 5.71 -15.49
N ASP A 268 -22.65 5.81 -14.19
CA ASP A 268 -22.78 7.07 -13.43
C ASP A 268 -21.72 8.13 -13.80
N CYS A 269 -20.65 7.74 -14.50
CA CYS A 269 -19.59 8.67 -14.93
C CYS A 269 -19.83 9.19 -16.36
N ARG A 270 -20.87 8.73 -17.05
CA ARG A 270 -21.20 9.21 -18.41
C ARG A 270 -21.61 10.67 -18.38
N GLY A 271 -20.88 11.50 -19.11
CA GLY A 271 -21.11 12.96 -19.14
C GLY A 271 -20.50 13.74 -17.97
N CYS A 272 -19.77 13.08 -17.06
CA CYS A 272 -19.07 13.77 -15.98
C CYS A 272 -17.85 14.54 -16.52
N GLY A 273 -17.77 15.85 -16.25
CA GLY A 273 -16.66 16.71 -16.67
C GLY A 273 -15.30 16.34 -16.05
N GLU A 274 -15.29 15.72 -14.86
CA GLU A 274 -14.09 15.28 -14.15
C GLU A 274 -13.58 13.91 -14.63
N PHE A 275 -14.35 13.17 -15.45
CA PHE A 275 -14.03 11.78 -15.82
C PHE A 275 -12.66 11.64 -16.47
N THR A 276 -12.23 12.62 -17.26
CA THR A 276 -10.93 12.57 -17.95
C THR A 276 -9.75 12.42 -16.98
N GLY A 277 -9.81 13.05 -15.82
CA GLY A 277 -8.79 12.91 -14.75
C GLY A 277 -9.11 11.76 -13.79
N CYS A 278 -10.31 11.79 -13.20
CA CYS A 278 -10.75 10.87 -12.15
C CYS A 278 -10.88 9.40 -12.61
N ARG A 279 -11.38 9.15 -13.85
CA ARG A 279 -11.59 7.79 -14.42
C ARG A 279 -12.47 6.88 -13.56
N GLY A 280 -13.42 7.45 -12.81
CA GLY A 280 -14.35 6.70 -11.96
C GLY A 280 -13.86 6.45 -10.54
N GLY A 281 -12.81 7.14 -10.09
CA GLY A 281 -12.28 7.04 -8.72
C GLY A 281 -11.70 5.68 -8.37
N CYS A 282 -11.90 5.24 -7.12
CA CYS A 282 -11.48 3.93 -6.66
C CYS A 282 -12.50 2.85 -7.07
N ARG A 283 -12.17 2.07 -8.10
CA ARG A 283 -13.05 0.99 -8.61
C ARG A 283 -13.27 -0.13 -7.59
N GLY A 284 -12.35 -0.33 -6.66
CA GLY A 284 -12.50 -1.30 -5.57
C GLY A 284 -13.56 -0.85 -4.57
N ARG A 285 -13.54 0.41 -4.16
CA ARG A 285 -14.54 0.98 -3.27
C ARG A 285 -15.92 1.01 -3.92
N ALA A 286 -16.01 1.44 -5.19
CA ALA A 286 -17.24 1.38 -5.98
C ALA A 286 -17.81 -0.06 -6.02
N TYR A 287 -16.96 -1.05 -6.31
CA TYR A 287 -17.37 -2.44 -6.35
C TYR A 287 -17.94 -2.95 -5.02
N VAL A 288 -17.30 -2.62 -3.90
CA VAL A 288 -17.79 -3.05 -2.56
C VAL A 288 -19.17 -2.46 -2.25
N VAL A 289 -19.40 -1.20 -2.65
CA VAL A 289 -20.68 -0.53 -2.36
C VAL A 289 -21.80 -0.94 -3.32
N HIS A 290 -21.50 -1.07 -4.61
CA HIS A 290 -22.51 -1.33 -5.64
C HIS A 290 -22.63 -2.81 -6.04
N GLY A 291 -21.71 -3.67 -5.63
CA GLY A 291 -21.65 -5.07 -6.07
C GLY A 291 -21.23 -5.24 -7.54
N SER A 292 -20.91 -4.15 -8.25
CA SER A 292 -20.53 -4.17 -9.66
C SER A 292 -19.44 -3.15 -9.98
N LEU A 293 -18.83 -3.30 -11.16
CA LEU A 293 -17.86 -2.34 -11.67
C LEU A 293 -18.51 -1.16 -12.42
N ASP A 294 -19.84 -1.14 -12.55
CA ASP A 294 -20.54 -0.16 -13.38
C ASP A 294 -20.88 1.13 -12.62
N GLY A 295 -20.85 1.07 -11.28
CA GLY A 295 -21.04 2.24 -10.42
C GLY A 295 -19.82 3.16 -10.36
N ALA A 296 -20.06 4.45 -10.15
CA ALA A 296 -19.02 5.41 -9.80
C ALA A 296 -18.53 5.18 -8.36
N ASP A 297 -17.35 5.73 -8.04
CA ASP A 297 -16.91 5.80 -6.64
C ASP A 297 -17.90 6.65 -5.83
N VAL A 298 -18.20 6.20 -4.61
CA VAL A 298 -19.25 6.79 -3.74
C VAL A 298 -19.08 8.28 -3.42
N GLU A 299 -17.89 8.82 -3.56
CA GLU A 299 -17.63 10.27 -3.41
C GLU A 299 -18.14 11.10 -4.59
N CYS A 300 -18.55 10.48 -5.68
CA CYS A 300 -19.07 11.19 -6.86
C CYS A 300 -20.56 11.45 -6.77
N MET A 301 -21.28 10.89 -5.78
CA MET A 301 -22.73 11.03 -5.60
C MET A 301 -23.12 12.22 -4.74
#